data_3e74176e3eb47be49675f61c25cc747e
#
_entry.id   3e74176e3eb47be49675f61c25cc747e
#
_cell.length_a   1.000
_cell.length_b   1.000
_cell.length_c   1.000
_cell.angle_alpha   90.00
_cell.angle_beta   90.00
_cell.angle_gamma   90.00
#
_symmetry.space_group_name_H-M   'P 1'
#
loop_
_entity.id
_entity.type
_entity.pdbx_description
1 polymer ?
#
loop_
_entity_poly.entity_id
_entity_poly.type
_entity_poly.pdbx_seq_one_letter_code
_entity_poly.pdbx_strand_id
1 'polypeptide(L)'
;MSSENQNGSLYTILDNAVATVQFGHPASNSFPRELLNRLTAEINLLSTNETISVIILQSEGSKVFCSGASFSELLAVENEEQGKEFFSGFAHLLNAMRTCSKIIIGRVQGKAVGGGVGIISACDYVLATPESDIKLSELTIGIGPFVIEPAVTRKIGKTAMTEMTLAGHQWKSANWALQNRLYASLHDIDQLDIEVEKLAKKLSSYNKEALLEMKKIIWEGTEHWESLLIERAAITGKLVLSNYTRNALTQFKK
;
A
#
# COMPACT_ATOMS: atom_id res chain seq x y z
N MET A 1 -4.87 -13.23 24.40
CA MET A 1 -4.07 -12.76 23.24
C MET A 1 -3.23 -11.61 23.72
N SER A 2 -1.91 -11.68 23.58
CA SER A 2 -1.01 -10.62 24.06
C SER A 2 -1.25 -9.31 23.30
N SER A 3 -1.01 -8.16 23.95
CA SER A 3 -1.18 -6.82 23.36
C SER A 3 -0.34 -6.60 22.08
N GLU A 4 0.75 -7.33 21.92
CA GLU A 4 1.60 -7.30 20.71
C GLU A 4 0.86 -7.75 19.44
N ASN A 5 -0.12 -8.65 19.55
CA ASN A 5 -0.85 -9.18 18.41
C ASN A 5 -1.93 -8.21 17.85
N GLN A 6 -2.28 -7.16 18.60
CA GLN A 6 -3.27 -6.17 18.15
C GLN A 6 -2.68 -5.07 17.27
N ASN A 7 -1.36 -4.83 17.37
CA ASN A 7 -0.64 -3.80 16.59
C ASN A 7 -0.01 -4.36 15.30
N GLY A 8 -0.17 -5.65 15.05
CA GLY A 8 0.45 -6.31 13.90
C GLY A 8 1.97 -6.51 14.07
N SER A 9 2.56 -7.21 13.11
CA SER A 9 3.99 -7.50 13.03
C SER A 9 4.67 -6.66 11.96
N LEU A 10 5.93 -6.33 12.16
CA LEU A 10 6.81 -5.71 11.17
C LEU A 10 8.23 -6.24 11.39
N TYR A 11 8.80 -6.85 10.36
CA TYR A 11 10.15 -7.41 10.39
C TYR A 11 10.94 -6.92 9.19
N THR A 12 12.22 -6.66 9.41
CA THR A 12 13.17 -6.32 8.34
C THR A 12 14.33 -7.30 8.37
N ILE A 13 14.60 -7.92 7.23
CA ILE A 13 15.73 -8.81 7.00
C ILE A 13 16.64 -8.14 5.99
N LEU A 14 17.93 -8.02 6.34
CA LEU A 14 18.95 -7.45 5.46
C LEU A 14 19.77 -8.59 4.86
N ASP A 15 19.84 -8.65 3.54
CA ASP A 15 20.72 -9.54 2.79
C ASP A 15 21.52 -8.72 1.77
N ASN A 16 22.80 -8.50 2.06
CA ASN A 16 23.69 -7.66 1.25
C ASN A 16 23.08 -6.26 1.03
N ALA A 17 22.79 -5.89 -0.23
CA ALA A 17 22.22 -4.59 -0.57
C ALA A 17 20.68 -4.63 -0.72
N VAL A 18 20.03 -5.67 -0.25
CA VAL A 18 18.56 -5.85 -0.29
C VAL A 18 17.99 -5.90 1.13
N ALA A 19 16.95 -5.12 1.39
CA ALA A 19 16.15 -5.18 2.61
C ALA A 19 14.80 -5.79 2.29
N THR A 20 14.41 -6.87 2.97
CA THR A 20 13.05 -7.42 2.90
C THR A 20 12.25 -6.95 4.10
N VAL A 21 11.25 -6.12 3.87
CA VAL A 21 10.31 -5.61 4.87
C VAL A 21 9.03 -6.40 4.78
N GLN A 22 8.69 -7.10 5.86
CA GLN A 22 7.48 -7.91 5.96
C GLN A 22 6.57 -7.38 7.04
N PHE A 23 5.33 -7.07 6.68
CA PHE A 23 4.29 -6.68 7.63
C PHE A 23 3.22 -7.76 7.74
N GLY A 24 2.53 -7.77 8.88
CA GLY A 24 1.42 -8.68 9.13
C GLY A 24 0.43 -8.12 10.12
N HIS A 25 -0.84 -8.54 10.04
CA HIS A 25 -1.85 -8.26 11.02
C HIS A 25 -2.92 -9.37 11.04
N PRO A 26 -3.40 -9.83 12.22
CA PRO A 26 -4.38 -10.92 12.32
C PRO A 26 -5.67 -10.67 11.55
N ALA A 27 -6.09 -9.39 11.43
CA ALA A 27 -7.26 -8.99 10.64
C ALA A 27 -6.89 -8.82 9.15
N SER A 28 -6.45 -9.91 8.51
CA SER A 28 -6.16 -9.95 7.06
C SER A 28 -5.16 -8.87 6.61
N ASN A 29 -4.09 -8.69 7.37
CA ASN A 29 -3.05 -7.69 7.09
C ASN A 29 -3.62 -6.27 6.92
N SER A 30 -4.66 -5.93 7.70
CA SER A 30 -5.15 -4.55 7.78
C SER A 30 -4.14 -3.67 8.52
N PHE A 31 -4.20 -2.38 8.24
CA PHE A 31 -3.30 -1.42 8.84
C PHE A 31 -3.98 -0.62 9.95
N PRO A 32 -3.72 -0.93 11.24
CA PRO A 32 -3.91 0.04 12.31
C PRO A 32 -2.87 1.16 12.19
N ARG A 33 -3.18 2.32 12.80
CA ARG A 33 -2.30 3.50 12.77
C ARG A 33 -0.88 3.19 13.22
N GLU A 34 -0.73 2.38 14.25
CA GLU A 34 0.58 2.00 14.78
C GLU A 34 1.42 1.25 13.74
N LEU A 35 0.85 0.31 13.00
CA LEU A 35 1.56 -0.41 11.95
C LEU A 35 1.93 0.49 10.77
N LEU A 36 1.04 1.45 10.39
CA LEU A 36 1.36 2.48 9.38
C LEU A 36 2.56 3.33 9.81
N ASN A 37 2.58 3.78 11.07
CA ASN A 37 3.67 4.60 11.60
C ASN A 37 4.99 3.82 11.61
N ARG A 38 4.98 2.57 12.07
CA ARG A 38 6.19 1.72 12.08
C ARG A 38 6.70 1.46 10.67
N LEU A 39 5.83 1.12 9.73
CA LEU A 39 6.25 0.89 8.35
C LEU A 39 6.78 2.17 7.71
N THR A 40 6.16 3.32 7.97
CA THR A 40 6.65 4.62 7.51
C THR A 40 8.04 4.92 8.05
N ALA A 41 8.26 4.71 9.36
CA ALA A 41 9.56 4.90 10.00
C ALA A 41 10.62 3.96 9.41
N GLU A 42 10.27 2.69 9.17
CA GLU A 42 11.18 1.70 8.58
C GLU A 42 11.58 2.06 7.15
N ILE A 43 10.65 2.48 6.30
CA ILE A 43 10.95 2.96 4.95
C ILE A 43 11.90 4.18 5.00
N ASN A 44 11.65 5.13 5.90
CA ASN A 44 12.53 6.29 6.08
C ASN A 44 13.94 5.90 6.57
N LEU A 45 14.03 4.96 7.51
CA LEU A 45 15.31 4.45 8.01
C LEU A 45 16.08 3.77 6.87
N LEU A 46 15.46 2.89 6.11
CA LEU A 46 16.09 2.21 4.98
C LEU A 46 16.48 3.18 3.87
N SER A 47 15.71 4.26 3.68
CA SER A 47 16.03 5.32 2.73
C SER A 47 17.39 5.96 2.99
N THR A 48 17.78 6.11 4.25
CA THR A 48 19.09 6.70 4.65
C THR A 48 20.22 5.67 4.76
N ASN A 49 19.90 4.37 4.71
CA ASN A 49 20.92 3.32 4.83
C ASN A 49 21.72 3.18 3.53
N GLU A 50 22.99 3.60 3.56
CA GLU A 50 23.87 3.57 2.39
C GLU A 50 24.22 2.16 1.90
N THR A 51 24.07 1.13 2.73
CA THR A 51 24.36 -0.26 2.33
C THR A 51 23.24 -0.87 1.47
N ILE A 52 22.02 -0.35 1.58
CA ILE A 52 20.84 -0.86 0.88
C ILE A 52 20.64 -0.11 -0.44
N SER A 53 20.20 -0.84 -1.45
CA SER A 53 19.83 -0.31 -2.78
C SER A 53 18.39 -0.65 -3.16
N VAL A 54 17.85 -1.76 -2.65
CA VAL A 54 16.53 -2.30 -3.01
C VAL A 54 15.79 -2.70 -1.73
N ILE A 55 14.50 -2.40 -1.69
CA ILE A 55 13.57 -2.86 -0.67
C ILE A 55 12.57 -3.82 -1.33
N ILE A 56 12.38 -5.00 -0.76
CA ILE A 56 11.25 -5.90 -1.05
C ILE A 56 10.20 -5.62 0.02
N LEU A 57 9.00 -5.21 -0.38
CA LEU A 57 7.86 -5.03 0.52
C LEU A 57 6.88 -6.19 0.33
N GLN A 58 6.61 -6.94 1.39
CA GLN A 58 5.72 -8.10 1.39
C GLN A 58 4.87 -8.17 2.65
N SER A 59 3.84 -8.99 2.63
CA SER A 59 3.01 -9.26 3.81
C SER A 59 3.04 -10.72 4.24
N GLU A 60 2.65 -10.97 5.48
CA GLU A 60 2.51 -12.32 6.03
C GLU A 60 1.34 -13.09 5.42
N GLY A 61 1.45 -14.41 5.45
CA GLY A 61 0.41 -15.32 5.00
C GLY A 61 0.35 -15.48 3.47
N SER A 62 -0.65 -16.20 2.99
CA SER A 62 -0.72 -16.62 1.57
C SER A 62 -1.97 -16.15 0.83
N LYS A 63 -3.01 -15.65 1.52
CA LYS A 63 -4.33 -15.37 0.90
C LYS A 63 -4.59 -13.89 0.67
N VAL A 64 -4.07 -13.04 1.54
CA VAL A 64 -4.36 -11.60 1.53
C VAL A 64 -3.06 -10.85 1.67
N PHE A 65 -2.78 -9.99 0.71
CA PHE A 65 -1.68 -9.04 0.83
C PHE A 65 -2.04 -7.95 1.85
N CYS A 66 -3.18 -7.28 1.67
CA CYS A 66 -3.64 -6.25 2.60
C CYS A 66 -5.12 -5.94 2.41
N SER A 67 -5.90 -5.97 3.48
CA SER A 67 -7.32 -5.61 3.48
C SER A 67 -7.60 -4.11 3.67
N GLY A 68 -6.57 -3.25 3.65
CA GLY A 68 -6.71 -1.81 3.79
C GLY A 68 -6.60 -1.32 5.22
N ALA A 69 -7.32 -0.26 5.56
CA ALA A 69 -7.31 0.35 6.88
C ALA A 69 -7.93 -0.55 7.97
N SER A 70 -7.47 -0.39 9.21
CA SER A 70 -8.07 -1.08 10.37
C SER A 70 -9.54 -0.70 10.53
N PHE A 71 -10.41 -1.69 10.38
CA PHE A 71 -11.85 -1.48 10.47
C PHE A 71 -12.29 -1.10 11.91
N SER A 72 -11.63 -1.66 12.93
CA SER A 72 -11.90 -1.33 14.33
C SER A 72 -11.55 0.12 14.65
N GLU A 73 -10.42 0.64 14.15
CA GLU A 73 -10.05 2.04 14.33
C GLU A 73 -10.97 2.97 13.53
N LEU A 74 -11.36 2.57 12.32
CA LEU A 74 -12.32 3.33 11.50
C LEU A 74 -13.66 3.54 12.23
N LEU A 75 -14.14 2.51 12.92
CA LEU A 75 -15.35 2.58 13.72
C LEU A 75 -15.21 3.46 14.99
N ALA A 76 -14.00 3.64 15.48
CA ALA A 76 -13.68 4.43 16.67
C ALA A 76 -13.52 5.93 16.38
N VAL A 77 -13.56 6.36 15.12
CA VAL A 77 -13.46 7.79 14.74
C VAL A 77 -14.70 8.54 15.20
N GLU A 78 -14.53 9.53 16.08
CA GLU A 78 -15.61 10.32 16.67
C GLU A 78 -15.74 11.73 16.10
N ASN A 79 -14.65 12.30 15.56
CA ASN A 79 -14.62 13.66 15.04
C ASN A 79 -13.70 13.77 13.80
N GLU A 80 -13.78 14.92 13.10
CA GLU A 80 -13.06 15.15 11.85
C GLU A 80 -11.53 15.11 12.02
N GLU A 81 -11.00 15.58 13.16
CA GLU A 81 -9.56 15.59 13.43
C GLU A 81 -9.02 14.16 13.59
N GLN A 82 -9.70 13.33 14.37
CA GLN A 82 -9.36 11.91 14.49
C GLN A 82 -9.45 11.19 13.14
N GLY A 83 -10.46 11.48 12.34
CA GLY A 83 -10.61 10.92 11.01
C GLY A 83 -9.47 11.35 10.08
N LYS A 84 -9.14 12.63 10.05
CA LYS A 84 -8.00 13.16 9.30
C LYS A 84 -6.69 12.50 9.74
N GLU A 85 -6.44 12.44 11.05
CA GLU A 85 -5.23 11.82 11.60
C GLU A 85 -5.10 10.34 11.19
N PHE A 86 -6.21 9.59 11.28
CA PHE A 86 -6.25 8.18 10.87
C PHE A 86 -5.87 7.98 9.40
N PHE A 87 -6.52 8.70 8.49
CA PHE A 87 -6.23 8.59 7.06
C PHE A 87 -4.90 9.21 6.65
N SER A 88 -4.37 10.17 7.43
CA SER A 88 -3.03 10.73 7.22
C SER A 88 -1.91 9.69 7.39
N GLY A 89 -2.14 8.61 8.13
CA GLY A 89 -1.19 7.49 8.22
C GLY A 89 -0.86 6.90 6.84
N PHE A 90 -1.86 6.70 5.98
CA PHE A 90 -1.62 6.28 4.59
C PHE A 90 -0.92 7.37 3.77
N ALA A 91 -1.27 8.64 3.96
CA ALA A 91 -0.61 9.74 3.27
C ALA A 91 0.89 9.80 3.59
N HIS A 92 1.25 9.64 4.86
CA HIS A 92 2.65 9.61 5.30
C HIS A 92 3.41 8.41 4.72
N LEU A 93 2.80 7.21 4.74
CA LEU A 93 3.43 6.01 4.17
C LEU A 93 3.65 6.17 2.65
N LEU A 94 2.65 6.61 1.90
CA LEU A 94 2.79 6.81 0.46
C LEU A 94 3.85 7.86 0.12
N ASN A 95 3.92 8.95 0.89
CA ASN A 95 4.97 9.96 0.73
C ASN A 95 6.36 9.39 1.08
N ALA A 96 6.51 8.61 2.15
CA ALA A 96 7.75 7.94 2.50
C ALA A 96 8.22 6.99 1.38
N MET A 97 7.31 6.17 0.81
CA MET A 97 7.62 5.28 -0.31
C MET A 97 8.01 6.05 -1.57
N ARG A 98 7.32 7.13 -1.88
CA ARG A 98 7.57 8.02 -3.01
C ARG A 98 8.96 8.68 -2.94
N THR A 99 9.32 9.21 -1.77
CA THR A 99 10.57 9.95 -1.55
C THR A 99 11.74 9.04 -1.15
N CYS A 100 11.48 7.76 -0.90
CA CYS A 100 12.53 6.79 -0.59
C CYS A 100 13.61 6.76 -1.66
N SER A 101 14.87 6.78 -1.24
CA SER A 101 16.03 6.73 -2.14
C SER A 101 16.28 5.32 -2.74
N LYS A 102 15.50 4.32 -2.35
CA LYS A 102 15.66 2.92 -2.78
C LYS A 102 14.53 2.52 -3.72
N ILE A 103 14.83 1.59 -4.63
CA ILE A 103 13.79 0.95 -5.44
C ILE A 103 12.98 0.02 -4.54
N ILE A 104 11.66 0.15 -4.56
CA ILE A 104 10.74 -0.67 -3.79
C ILE A 104 10.05 -1.67 -4.71
N ILE A 105 10.30 -2.95 -4.47
CA ILE A 105 9.63 -4.07 -5.16
C ILE A 105 8.48 -4.55 -4.28
N GLY A 106 7.27 -4.55 -4.79
CA GLY A 106 6.11 -5.18 -4.15
C GLY A 106 6.03 -6.66 -4.50
N ARG A 107 6.02 -7.51 -3.49
CA ARG A 107 5.74 -8.96 -3.60
C ARG A 107 4.32 -9.20 -3.13
N VAL A 108 3.39 -9.50 -4.06
CA VAL A 108 1.95 -9.55 -3.79
C VAL A 108 1.44 -10.97 -4.00
N GLN A 109 1.21 -11.69 -2.90
CA GLN A 109 0.82 -13.11 -2.93
C GLN A 109 -0.69 -13.35 -2.87
N GLY A 110 -1.49 -12.30 -2.73
CA GLY A 110 -2.92 -12.46 -2.54
C GLY A 110 -3.68 -11.15 -2.63
N LYS A 111 -4.95 -11.19 -2.29
CA LYS A 111 -5.90 -10.10 -2.48
C LYS A 111 -5.50 -8.80 -1.79
N ALA A 112 -5.79 -7.66 -2.44
CA ALA A 112 -5.60 -6.33 -1.86
C ALA A 112 -6.86 -5.47 -2.00
N VAL A 113 -7.16 -4.72 -0.92
CA VAL A 113 -8.34 -3.84 -0.87
C VAL A 113 -7.93 -2.46 -0.39
N GLY A 114 -8.51 -1.42 -0.98
CA GLY A 114 -8.41 -0.06 -0.52
C GLY A 114 -6.97 0.43 -0.35
N GLY A 115 -6.61 0.82 0.87
CA GLY A 115 -5.25 1.24 1.22
C GLY A 115 -4.16 0.25 0.80
N GLY A 116 -4.45 -1.07 0.76
CA GLY A 116 -3.54 -2.10 0.25
C GLY A 116 -3.22 -1.91 -1.24
N VAL A 117 -4.22 -1.53 -2.05
CA VAL A 117 -3.99 -1.18 -3.47
C VAL A 117 -3.13 0.08 -3.57
N GLY A 118 -3.34 1.06 -2.67
CA GLY A 118 -2.51 2.26 -2.59
C GLY A 118 -1.03 1.94 -2.34
N ILE A 119 -0.74 1.07 -1.37
CA ILE A 119 0.62 0.62 -1.05
C ILE A 119 1.26 -0.09 -2.25
N ILE A 120 0.53 -1.02 -2.89
CA ILE A 120 0.98 -1.68 -4.13
C ILE A 120 1.33 -0.65 -5.20
N SER A 121 0.48 0.38 -5.37
CA SER A 121 0.69 1.43 -6.37
C SER A 121 1.88 2.33 -6.08
N ALA A 122 2.28 2.45 -4.81
CA ALA A 122 3.47 3.19 -4.39
C ALA A 122 4.78 2.40 -4.52
N CYS A 123 4.72 1.08 -4.75
CA CYS A 123 5.90 0.30 -5.14
C CYS A 123 6.36 0.69 -6.56
N ASP A 124 7.67 0.69 -6.81
CA ASP A 124 8.20 1.01 -8.14
C ASP A 124 7.97 -0.14 -9.14
N TYR A 125 8.10 -1.37 -8.67
CA TYR A 125 7.90 -2.59 -9.46
C TYR A 125 7.10 -3.60 -8.65
N VAL A 126 6.17 -4.32 -9.27
CA VAL A 126 5.28 -5.25 -8.54
C VAL A 126 5.20 -6.58 -9.26
N LEU A 127 5.54 -7.65 -8.54
CA LEU A 127 5.30 -9.03 -8.94
C LEU A 127 4.16 -9.59 -8.08
N ALA A 128 3.24 -10.32 -8.71
CA ALA A 128 2.05 -10.81 -8.03
C ALA A 128 1.72 -12.26 -8.42
N THR A 129 0.79 -12.87 -7.68
CA THR A 129 0.22 -14.16 -8.09
C THR A 129 -1.07 -13.98 -8.87
N PRO A 130 -1.52 -15.01 -9.62
CA PRO A 130 -2.84 -15.00 -10.28
C PRO A 130 -4.03 -14.82 -9.33
N GLU A 131 -3.86 -15.11 -8.02
CA GLU A 131 -4.88 -14.97 -6.97
C GLU A 131 -4.93 -13.56 -6.36
N SER A 132 -4.05 -12.66 -6.81
CA SER A 132 -3.90 -11.30 -6.26
C SER A 132 -4.93 -10.33 -6.86
N ASP A 133 -6.20 -10.64 -6.71
CA ASP A 133 -7.30 -9.74 -7.09
C ASP A 133 -7.29 -8.47 -6.25
N ILE A 134 -7.77 -7.37 -6.83
CA ILE A 134 -7.79 -6.05 -6.19
C ILE A 134 -9.19 -5.44 -6.17
N LYS A 135 -9.43 -4.55 -5.20
CA LYS A 135 -10.71 -3.87 -5.06
C LYS A 135 -10.56 -2.50 -4.40
N LEU A 136 -11.28 -1.48 -4.90
CA LEU A 136 -11.46 -0.20 -4.23
C LEU A 136 -12.91 -0.11 -3.72
N SER A 137 -13.14 -0.54 -2.48
CA SER A 137 -14.50 -0.63 -1.91
C SER A 137 -14.95 0.61 -1.17
N GLU A 138 -14.15 1.65 -1.11
CA GLU A 138 -14.38 2.84 -0.27
C GLU A 138 -15.71 3.52 -0.55
N LEU A 139 -16.12 3.67 -1.83
CA LEU A 139 -17.41 4.28 -2.15
C LEU A 139 -18.59 3.46 -1.64
N THR A 140 -18.45 2.13 -1.53
CA THR A 140 -19.55 1.27 -1.06
C THR A 140 -19.87 1.47 0.42
N ILE A 141 -18.93 2.03 1.18
CA ILE A 141 -19.10 2.39 2.59
C ILE A 141 -19.24 3.90 2.81
N GLY A 142 -19.39 4.70 1.75
CA GLY A 142 -19.67 6.13 1.84
C GLY A 142 -18.46 7.04 1.98
N ILE A 143 -17.25 6.50 1.81
CA ILE A 143 -16.00 7.28 1.69
C ILE A 143 -15.41 7.07 0.31
N GLY A 144 -14.33 7.76 -0.04
CA GLY A 144 -13.64 7.57 -1.31
C GLY A 144 -12.18 7.19 -1.11
N PRO A 145 -11.54 6.57 -2.10
CA PRO A 145 -10.11 6.23 -2.05
C PRO A 145 -9.22 7.48 -2.26
N PHE A 146 -9.58 8.61 -1.66
CA PHE A 146 -9.01 9.94 -1.99
C PHE A 146 -7.50 10.01 -1.73
N VAL A 147 -7.03 9.44 -0.62
CA VAL A 147 -5.60 9.47 -0.25
C VAL A 147 -4.76 8.66 -1.22
N ILE A 148 -5.26 7.50 -1.63
CA ILE A 148 -4.50 6.56 -2.47
C ILE A 148 -4.68 6.83 -3.97
N GLU A 149 -5.71 7.62 -4.35
CA GLU A 149 -6.06 7.89 -5.74
C GLU A 149 -4.87 8.37 -6.58
N PRO A 150 -4.02 9.33 -6.13
CA PRO A 150 -2.91 9.80 -6.94
C PRO A 150 -1.90 8.68 -7.28
N ALA A 151 -1.57 7.82 -6.31
CA ALA A 151 -0.65 6.71 -6.53
C ALA A 151 -1.24 5.66 -7.48
N VAL A 152 -2.52 5.33 -7.31
CA VAL A 152 -3.22 4.38 -8.19
C VAL A 152 -3.35 4.95 -9.59
N THR A 153 -3.82 6.20 -9.73
CA THR A 153 -3.95 6.88 -11.04
C THR A 153 -2.62 6.94 -11.78
N ARG A 154 -1.53 7.22 -11.05
CA ARG A 154 -0.19 7.26 -11.64
C ARG A 154 0.22 5.90 -12.23
N LYS A 155 -0.16 4.79 -11.62
CA LYS A 155 0.16 3.42 -12.08
C LYS A 155 -0.72 2.97 -13.23
N ILE A 156 -2.06 3.07 -13.09
CA ILE A 156 -3.01 2.43 -14.00
C ILE A 156 -3.72 3.42 -14.94
N GLY A 157 -3.42 4.70 -14.81
CA GLY A 157 -4.09 5.75 -15.57
C GLY A 157 -5.48 6.10 -15.03
N LYS A 158 -5.94 7.29 -15.41
CA LYS A 158 -7.19 7.87 -14.89
C LYS A 158 -8.43 7.03 -15.24
N THR A 159 -8.49 6.47 -16.45
CA THR A 159 -9.63 5.67 -16.90
C THR A 159 -9.81 4.40 -16.08
N ALA A 160 -8.73 3.63 -15.88
CA ALA A 160 -8.77 2.41 -15.08
C ALA A 160 -9.04 2.71 -13.58
N MET A 161 -8.48 3.80 -13.05
CA MET A 161 -8.79 4.26 -11.69
C MET A 161 -10.27 4.62 -11.55
N THR A 162 -10.85 5.34 -12.52
CA THR A 162 -12.28 5.69 -12.53
C THR A 162 -13.14 4.43 -12.55
N GLU A 163 -12.82 3.47 -13.42
CA GLU A 163 -13.51 2.17 -13.50
C GLU A 163 -13.49 1.43 -12.16
N MET A 164 -12.30 1.29 -11.54
CA MET A 164 -12.17 0.62 -10.23
C MET A 164 -13.00 1.31 -9.15
N THR A 165 -12.95 2.63 -9.10
CA THR A 165 -13.60 3.42 -8.05
C THR A 165 -15.12 3.36 -8.17
N LEU A 166 -15.66 3.59 -9.37
CA LEU A 166 -17.10 3.62 -9.59
C LEU A 166 -17.72 2.20 -9.54
N ALA A 167 -16.97 1.17 -9.92
CA ALA A 167 -17.36 -0.24 -9.77
C ALA A 167 -16.81 -0.84 -8.44
N GLY A 168 -16.75 -0.07 -7.37
CA GLY A 168 -16.14 -0.46 -6.08
C GLY A 168 -16.75 -1.71 -5.40
N HIS A 169 -17.91 -2.17 -5.84
CA HIS A 169 -18.50 -3.44 -5.41
C HIS A 169 -17.88 -4.67 -6.11
N GLN A 170 -17.14 -4.50 -7.21
CA GLN A 170 -16.57 -5.57 -8.01
C GLN A 170 -15.08 -5.77 -7.71
N TRP A 171 -14.64 -7.02 -7.74
CA TRP A 171 -13.23 -7.37 -7.78
C TRP A 171 -12.69 -7.20 -9.20
N LYS A 172 -11.49 -6.67 -9.31
CA LYS A 172 -10.67 -6.72 -10.53
C LYS A 172 -9.65 -7.84 -10.38
N SER A 173 -9.59 -8.72 -11.39
CA SER A 173 -8.66 -9.85 -11.36
C SER A 173 -7.19 -9.41 -11.44
N ALA A 174 -6.28 -10.28 -11.00
CA ALA A 174 -4.85 -10.07 -11.17
C ALA A 174 -4.47 -9.84 -12.64
N ASN A 175 -5.13 -10.53 -13.58
CA ASN A 175 -4.93 -10.31 -15.02
C ASN A 175 -5.38 -8.89 -15.45
N TRP A 176 -6.49 -8.38 -14.92
CA TRP A 176 -6.89 -7.00 -15.16
C TRP A 176 -5.83 -6.02 -14.63
N ALA A 177 -5.30 -6.27 -13.43
CA ALA A 177 -4.24 -5.45 -12.83
C ALA A 177 -2.94 -5.49 -13.64
N LEU A 178 -2.57 -6.65 -14.20
CA LEU A 178 -1.45 -6.80 -15.14
C LEU A 178 -1.68 -5.99 -16.43
N GLN A 179 -2.85 -6.13 -17.05
CA GLN A 179 -3.19 -5.41 -18.28
C GLN A 179 -3.17 -3.88 -18.10
N ASN A 180 -3.58 -3.41 -16.92
CA ASN A 180 -3.57 -1.99 -16.57
C ASN A 180 -2.25 -1.54 -15.89
N ARG A 181 -1.18 -2.37 -15.90
CA ARG A 181 0.16 -2.02 -15.44
C ARG A 181 0.30 -1.75 -13.93
N LEU A 182 -0.65 -2.17 -13.12
CA LEU A 182 -0.45 -2.20 -11.67
C LEU A 182 0.57 -3.28 -11.30
N TYR A 183 0.44 -4.47 -11.90
CA TYR A 183 1.41 -5.55 -11.81
C TYR A 183 2.30 -5.58 -13.06
N ALA A 184 3.59 -5.84 -12.85
CA ALA A 184 4.55 -5.98 -13.94
C ALA A 184 4.54 -7.42 -14.51
N SER A 185 4.32 -8.41 -13.64
CA SER A 185 4.23 -9.83 -14.01
C SER A 185 3.42 -10.63 -12.99
N LEU A 186 2.90 -11.77 -13.44
CA LEU A 186 2.23 -12.76 -12.59
C LEU A 186 3.05 -14.05 -12.58
N HIS A 187 3.20 -14.64 -11.40
CA HIS A 187 3.94 -15.87 -11.17
C HIS A 187 3.15 -16.77 -10.21
N ASP A 188 3.20 -18.08 -10.41
CA ASP A 188 2.66 -19.00 -9.45
C ASP A 188 3.35 -18.83 -8.09
N ILE A 189 2.66 -19.19 -7.01
CA ILE A 189 3.12 -18.89 -5.66
C ILE A 189 4.50 -19.48 -5.34
N ASP A 190 4.81 -20.63 -5.89
CA ASP A 190 6.11 -21.33 -5.73
C ASP A 190 7.25 -20.65 -6.52
N GLN A 191 6.93 -19.82 -7.52
CA GLN A 191 7.88 -19.08 -8.34
C GLN A 191 8.01 -17.61 -7.92
N LEU A 192 7.03 -17.05 -7.21
CA LEU A 192 6.97 -15.65 -6.89
C LEU A 192 8.23 -15.17 -6.12
N ASP A 193 8.61 -15.89 -5.07
CA ASP A 193 9.79 -15.53 -4.26
C ASP A 193 11.09 -15.59 -5.06
N ILE A 194 11.24 -16.60 -5.90
CA ILE A 194 12.40 -16.81 -6.77
C ILE A 194 12.56 -15.60 -7.74
N GLU A 195 11.47 -15.19 -8.38
CA GLU A 195 11.52 -14.09 -9.35
C GLU A 195 11.69 -12.72 -8.67
N VAL A 196 11.09 -12.51 -7.48
CA VAL A 196 11.30 -11.30 -6.67
C VAL A 196 12.76 -11.18 -6.24
N GLU A 197 13.36 -12.25 -5.69
CA GLU A 197 14.76 -12.24 -5.28
C GLU A 197 15.71 -12.06 -6.46
N LYS A 198 15.44 -12.72 -7.56
CA LYS A 198 16.22 -12.59 -8.80
C LYS A 198 16.22 -11.13 -9.30
N LEU A 199 15.05 -10.47 -9.32
CA LEU A 199 14.95 -9.07 -9.68
C LEU A 199 15.69 -8.18 -8.69
N ALA A 200 15.50 -8.38 -7.39
CA ALA A 200 16.15 -7.59 -6.36
C ALA A 200 17.68 -7.69 -6.42
N LYS A 201 18.22 -8.91 -6.56
CA LYS A 201 19.65 -9.16 -6.75
C LYS A 201 20.19 -8.51 -8.02
N LYS A 202 19.41 -8.53 -9.10
CA LYS A 202 19.80 -7.89 -10.36
C LYS A 202 19.86 -6.38 -10.20
N LEU A 203 18.82 -5.74 -9.64
CA LEU A 203 18.78 -4.30 -9.42
C LEU A 203 19.87 -3.85 -8.44
N SER A 204 20.11 -4.59 -7.36
CA SER A 204 21.15 -4.25 -6.38
C SER A 204 22.57 -4.34 -6.94
N SER A 205 22.78 -5.01 -8.08
CA SER A 205 24.05 -5.05 -8.80
C SER A 205 24.30 -3.85 -9.72
N TYR A 206 23.29 -2.99 -9.91
CA TYR A 206 23.43 -1.79 -10.74
C TYR A 206 24.11 -0.66 -9.97
N ASN A 207 24.52 0.38 -10.69
CA ASN A 207 25.05 1.58 -10.08
C ASN A 207 24.00 2.26 -9.18
N LYS A 208 24.32 2.43 -7.89
CA LYS A 208 23.40 2.98 -6.89
C LYS A 208 22.96 4.41 -7.20
N GLU A 209 23.88 5.24 -7.70
CA GLU A 209 23.57 6.63 -8.06
C GLU A 209 22.59 6.67 -9.23
N ALA A 210 22.81 5.80 -10.25
CA ALA A 210 21.90 5.70 -11.37
C ALA A 210 20.49 5.22 -10.96
N LEU A 211 20.39 4.26 -10.02
CA LEU A 211 19.11 3.83 -9.46
C LEU A 211 18.41 4.96 -8.71
N LEU A 212 19.15 5.73 -7.89
CA LEU A 212 18.63 6.86 -7.15
C LEU A 212 18.09 7.95 -8.09
N GLU A 213 18.89 8.35 -9.10
CA GLU A 213 18.45 9.36 -10.06
C GLU A 213 17.26 8.86 -10.88
N MET A 214 17.24 7.58 -11.27
CA MET A 214 16.10 6.99 -11.96
C MET A 214 14.84 6.98 -11.08
N LYS A 215 14.95 6.70 -9.77
CA LYS A 215 13.85 6.79 -8.81
C LYS A 215 13.26 8.21 -8.76
N LYS A 216 14.10 9.25 -8.71
CA LYS A 216 13.65 10.65 -8.74
C LYS A 216 12.87 10.96 -10.01
N ILE A 217 13.42 10.59 -11.18
CA ILE A 217 12.77 10.80 -12.49
C ILE A 217 11.43 10.06 -12.57
N ILE A 218 11.38 8.80 -12.11
CA ILE A 218 10.15 8.01 -12.08
C ILE A 218 9.06 8.74 -11.27
N TRP A 219 9.41 9.45 -10.18
CA TRP A 219 8.47 10.14 -9.32
C TRP A 219 8.36 11.66 -9.56
N GLU A 220 8.98 12.16 -10.62
CA GLU A 220 8.87 13.57 -11.01
C GLU A 220 7.41 14.00 -11.22
N GLY A 221 7.09 15.25 -10.86
CA GLY A 221 5.74 15.82 -10.95
C GLY A 221 4.81 15.42 -9.80
N THR A 222 5.33 14.76 -8.76
CA THR A 222 4.56 14.36 -7.57
C THR A 222 4.91 15.15 -6.31
N GLU A 223 5.70 16.20 -6.40
CA GLU A 223 6.23 16.99 -5.27
C GLU A 223 5.11 17.58 -4.42
N HIS A 224 4.00 17.96 -5.07
CA HIS A 224 2.81 18.50 -4.41
C HIS A 224 2.02 17.46 -3.58
N TRP A 225 2.36 16.18 -3.64
CA TRP A 225 1.64 15.14 -2.91
C TRP A 225 1.81 15.25 -1.39
N GLU A 226 2.86 15.90 -0.93
CA GLU A 226 3.08 16.10 0.51
C GLU A 226 1.88 16.78 1.17
N SER A 227 1.35 17.84 0.58
CA SER A 227 0.14 18.54 1.05
C SER A 227 -1.14 17.89 0.54
N LEU A 228 -1.20 17.51 -0.75
CA LEU A 228 -2.38 16.95 -1.39
C LEU A 228 -2.93 15.72 -0.66
N LEU A 229 -2.07 14.78 -0.26
CA LEU A 229 -2.55 13.55 0.39
C LEU A 229 -3.13 13.84 1.77
N ILE A 230 -2.60 14.82 2.50
CA ILE A 230 -3.13 15.27 3.79
C ILE A 230 -4.48 15.98 3.62
N GLU A 231 -4.62 16.85 2.61
CA GLU A 231 -5.90 17.48 2.28
C GLU A 231 -6.96 16.42 1.95
N ARG A 232 -6.60 15.39 1.19
CA ARG A 232 -7.50 14.27 0.86
C ARG A 232 -7.82 13.37 2.06
N ALA A 233 -6.90 13.23 3.00
CA ALA A 233 -7.17 12.56 4.27
C ALA A 233 -8.25 13.29 5.07
N ALA A 234 -8.25 14.63 5.06
CA ALA A 234 -9.28 15.43 5.70
C ALA A 234 -10.67 15.23 5.06
N ILE A 235 -10.75 15.08 3.73
CA ILE A 235 -12.02 14.76 3.03
C ILE A 235 -12.56 13.43 3.52
N THR A 236 -11.71 12.39 3.57
CA THR A 236 -12.11 11.06 4.04
C THR A 236 -12.51 11.10 5.52
N GLY A 237 -11.74 11.82 6.34
CA GLY A 237 -12.00 12.01 7.78
C GLY A 237 -13.35 12.66 8.08
N LYS A 238 -13.80 13.60 7.24
CA LYS A 238 -15.13 14.20 7.32
C LYS A 238 -16.23 13.22 6.90
N LEU A 239 -16.03 12.51 5.79
CA LEU A 239 -17.05 11.61 5.23
C LEU A 239 -17.30 10.38 6.10
N VAL A 240 -16.29 9.89 6.83
CA VAL A 240 -16.44 8.74 7.73
C VAL A 240 -17.46 8.99 8.85
N LEU A 241 -17.72 10.24 9.20
CA LEU A 241 -18.68 10.64 10.23
C LEU A 241 -20.12 10.74 9.71
N SER A 242 -20.33 10.64 8.40
CA SER A 242 -21.68 10.73 7.82
C SER A 242 -22.57 9.59 8.30
N ASN A 243 -23.87 9.86 8.40
CA ASN A 243 -24.86 8.84 8.77
C ASN A 243 -24.83 7.64 7.80
N TYR A 244 -24.59 7.90 6.52
CA TYR A 244 -24.46 6.84 5.52
C TYR A 244 -23.31 5.88 5.89
N THR A 245 -22.11 6.42 6.11
CA THR A 245 -20.92 5.62 6.43
C THR A 245 -21.09 4.88 7.74
N ARG A 246 -21.59 5.54 8.79
CA ARG A 246 -21.85 4.89 10.09
C ARG A 246 -22.81 3.72 9.95
N ASN A 247 -23.88 3.86 9.19
CA ASN A 247 -24.84 2.79 8.92
C ASN A 247 -24.22 1.66 8.10
N ALA A 248 -23.45 1.98 7.05
CA ALA A 248 -22.76 0.99 6.25
C ALA A 248 -21.75 0.17 7.08
N LEU A 249 -20.96 0.84 7.93
CA LEU A 249 -19.96 0.20 8.79
C LEU A 249 -20.60 -0.73 9.84
N THR A 250 -21.79 -0.42 10.36
CA THR A 250 -22.47 -1.29 11.33
C THR A 250 -22.89 -2.64 10.73
N GLN A 251 -23.11 -2.72 9.43
CA GLN A 251 -23.45 -3.98 8.74
C GLN A 251 -22.27 -4.97 8.69
N PHE A 252 -21.04 -4.49 8.84
CA PHE A 252 -19.83 -5.33 8.87
C PHE A 252 -19.44 -5.79 10.29
N LYS A 253 -20.19 -5.40 11.33
CA LYS A 253 -19.97 -5.86 12.71
C LYS A 253 -20.52 -7.27 13.01
N LYS A 254 -21.16 -7.93 12.04
CA LYS A 254 -21.79 -9.25 12.24
C LYS A 254 -20.85 -10.41 11.91
#